data_ca8a8716909c8814e61b6632e10a413d
#
_entry.id   ca8a8716909c8814e61b6632e10a413d
#
_cell.length_a   1.000
_cell.length_b   1.000
_cell.length_c   1.000
_cell.angle_alpha   90.00
_cell.angle_beta   90.00
_cell.angle_gamma   90.00
#
_symmetry.space_group_name_H-M   'P 1'
#
loop_
_entity.id
_entity.type
_entity.pdbx_description
1 polymer ?
#
loop_
_entity_poly.entity_id
_entity_poly.type
_entity_poly.pdbx_seq_one_letter_code
_entity_poly.pdbx_strand_id
1 'polypeptide(L)'
;MTYVLGTHSEELNRLGRQHQIWQAEAMAAWDKAGFKSGDRLLDLGCGPGFASFDLAKRVGSTGQVLGIDQSPSYITYLNEQAAELQLPQLKAELLNLAGPAPLAIANYSWDGAWCRWLCMFLTDLNPLLELIKSSLRRGAKLVLHEYIRWDTFSLHPHGAAVAEFVNCCIQHWQSHGGDPNVASRLPALLQQQGFELVSSCSLLACAPNGHIKAQWLEDFLTSYPAQLIADGVWTQSQQAALEAEISQAKNNQSLWQTPALVEQIWQKT
;
A
#
# COMPACT_ATOMS: atom_id res chain seq x y z
N MET A 1 13.91 6.73 7.40
CA MET A 1 12.86 6.46 8.42
C MET A 1 12.77 4.96 8.59
N THR A 2 12.64 4.46 9.81
CA THR A 2 12.32 3.04 10.04
C THR A 2 10.84 2.83 9.70
N TYR A 3 10.51 1.73 9.03
CA TYR A 3 9.12 1.38 8.72
C TYR A 3 8.33 1.21 10.02
N VAL A 4 7.27 1.99 10.20
CA VAL A 4 6.55 2.13 11.48
C VAL A 4 5.89 0.81 11.94
N LEU A 5 5.55 -0.10 11.00
CA LEU A 5 4.90 -1.39 11.29
C LEU A 5 5.90 -2.54 11.54
N GLY A 6 7.23 -2.28 11.37
CA GLY A 6 8.27 -3.30 11.54
C GLY A 6 8.40 -4.26 10.36
N THR A 7 9.34 -5.24 10.46
CA THR A 7 9.65 -6.20 9.38
C THR A 7 9.80 -7.63 9.92
N HIS A 8 9.01 -7.99 10.95
CA HIS A 8 9.07 -9.31 11.60
C HIS A 8 8.30 -10.36 10.77
N SER A 9 8.48 -11.64 11.11
CA SER A 9 7.78 -12.75 10.43
C SER A 9 6.25 -12.64 10.49
N GLU A 10 5.69 -12.11 11.57
CA GLU A 10 4.26 -11.87 11.73
C GLU A 10 3.78 -10.78 10.75
N GLU A 11 4.57 -9.70 10.59
CA GLU A 11 4.26 -8.64 9.63
C GLU A 11 4.34 -9.15 8.19
N LEU A 12 5.30 -10.02 7.86
CA LEU A 12 5.38 -10.66 6.56
C LEU A 12 4.09 -11.46 6.25
N ASN A 13 3.60 -12.25 7.22
CA ASN A 13 2.36 -13.01 7.07
C ASN A 13 1.14 -12.08 6.92
N ARG A 14 1.08 -11.00 7.71
CA ARG A 14 0.02 -10.00 7.62
C ARG A 14 -0.02 -9.32 6.25
N LEU A 15 1.14 -8.93 5.71
CA LEU A 15 1.25 -8.34 4.37
C LEU A 15 0.84 -9.32 3.27
N GLY A 16 1.17 -10.60 3.42
CA GLY A 16 0.71 -11.65 2.51
C GLY A 16 -0.81 -11.79 2.49
N ARG A 17 -1.46 -11.87 3.67
CA ARG A 17 -2.92 -11.88 3.78
C ARG A 17 -3.53 -10.59 3.21
N GLN A 18 -2.98 -9.43 3.56
CA GLN A 18 -3.43 -8.15 3.03
C GLN A 18 -3.40 -8.13 1.49
N HIS A 19 -2.33 -8.64 0.88
CA HIS A 19 -2.26 -8.72 -0.58
C HIS A 19 -3.35 -9.62 -1.15
N GLN A 20 -3.56 -10.82 -0.58
CA GLN A 20 -4.63 -11.74 -1.02
C GLN A 20 -6.02 -11.11 -0.95
N ILE A 21 -6.29 -10.32 0.11
CA ILE A 21 -7.57 -9.63 0.31
C ILE A 21 -7.85 -8.57 -0.76
N TRP A 22 -6.79 -7.91 -1.25
CA TRP A 22 -6.87 -6.80 -2.20
C TRP A 22 -6.33 -7.16 -3.60
N GLN A 23 -6.06 -8.45 -3.86
CA GLN A 23 -5.48 -8.91 -5.11
C GLN A 23 -6.42 -8.68 -6.30
N ALA A 24 -7.71 -8.94 -6.13
CA ALA A 24 -8.68 -8.80 -7.20
C ALA A 24 -8.77 -7.33 -7.68
N GLU A 25 -8.77 -6.37 -6.75
CA GLU A 25 -8.78 -4.94 -7.06
C GLU A 25 -7.47 -4.52 -7.75
N ALA A 26 -6.31 -5.02 -7.28
CA ALA A 26 -5.03 -4.75 -7.93
C ALA A 26 -5.00 -5.27 -9.36
N MET A 27 -5.42 -6.53 -9.59
CA MET A 27 -5.47 -7.12 -10.91
C MET A 27 -6.40 -6.38 -11.86
N ALA A 28 -7.59 -5.97 -11.38
CA ALA A 28 -8.54 -5.17 -12.15
C ALA A 28 -7.97 -3.78 -12.52
N ALA A 29 -7.22 -3.16 -11.61
CA ALA A 29 -6.53 -1.89 -11.88
C ALA A 29 -5.46 -2.04 -12.96
N TRP A 30 -4.66 -3.13 -12.91
CA TRP A 30 -3.65 -3.42 -13.93
C TRP A 30 -4.27 -3.74 -15.30
N ASP A 31 -5.44 -4.41 -15.34
CA ASP A 31 -6.19 -4.62 -16.58
C ASP A 31 -6.65 -3.30 -17.19
N LYS A 32 -7.24 -2.41 -16.38
CA LYS A 32 -7.65 -1.06 -16.81
C LYS A 32 -6.46 -0.21 -17.29
N ALA A 33 -5.30 -0.34 -16.63
CA ALA A 33 -4.07 0.34 -17.03
C ALA A 33 -3.46 -0.24 -18.32
N GLY A 34 -3.87 -1.45 -18.71
CA GLY A 34 -3.37 -2.14 -19.89
C GLY A 34 -2.02 -2.81 -19.70
N PHE A 35 -1.63 -3.15 -18.46
CA PHE A 35 -0.41 -3.91 -18.18
C PHE A 35 -0.51 -5.31 -18.77
N LYS A 36 0.50 -5.73 -19.52
CA LYS A 36 0.44 -6.95 -20.35
C LYS A 36 1.80 -7.64 -20.48
N SER A 37 1.79 -8.79 -21.12
CA SER A 37 3.00 -9.54 -21.45
C SER A 37 3.99 -8.67 -22.25
N GLY A 38 5.26 -8.75 -21.88
CA GLY A 38 6.36 -7.99 -22.45
C GLY A 38 6.59 -6.60 -21.83
N ASP A 39 5.69 -6.09 -21.00
CA ASP A 39 5.85 -4.79 -20.36
C ASP A 39 6.99 -4.80 -19.33
N ARG A 40 7.58 -3.62 -19.14
CA ARG A 40 8.57 -3.33 -18.09
C ARG A 40 7.89 -2.47 -17.03
N LEU A 41 7.74 -3.01 -15.81
CA LEU A 41 6.96 -2.38 -14.74
C LEU A 41 7.80 -2.14 -13.49
N LEU A 42 7.56 -0.99 -12.84
CA LEU A 42 8.06 -0.68 -11.51
C LEU A 42 7.01 -1.04 -10.46
N ASP A 43 7.45 -1.67 -9.36
CA ASP A 43 6.66 -1.83 -8.13
C ASP A 43 7.29 -0.96 -7.03
N LEU A 44 6.67 0.18 -6.75
CA LEU A 44 7.20 1.22 -5.88
C LEU A 44 6.70 1.00 -4.44
N GLY A 45 7.64 0.79 -3.50
CA GLY A 45 7.32 0.34 -2.15
C GLY A 45 6.85 -1.11 -2.16
N CYS A 46 7.59 -1.98 -2.85
CA CYS A 46 7.16 -3.35 -3.12
C CYS A 46 7.03 -4.21 -1.85
N GLY A 47 7.62 -3.79 -0.72
CA GLY A 47 7.69 -4.60 0.48
C GLY A 47 8.28 -5.97 0.20
N PRO A 48 7.69 -7.06 0.74
CA PRO A 48 8.16 -8.43 0.48
C PRO A 48 7.80 -8.96 -0.92
N GLY A 49 7.18 -8.14 -1.80
CA GLY A 49 7.02 -8.45 -3.22
C GLY A 49 5.75 -9.21 -3.60
N PHE A 50 4.74 -9.31 -2.74
CA PHE A 50 3.53 -10.08 -3.09
C PHE A 50 2.84 -9.56 -4.35
N ALA A 51 2.77 -8.24 -4.56
CA ALA A 51 2.29 -7.66 -5.82
C ALA A 51 3.29 -7.85 -6.96
N SER A 52 4.60 -7.76 -6.68
CA SER A 52 5.66 -7.97 -7.66
C SER A 52 5.62 -9.36 -8.29
N PHE A 53 5.30 -10.42 -7.51
CA PHE A 53 5.16 -11.78 -8.04
C PHE A 53 4.01 -11.89 -9.04
N ASP A 54 2.87 -11.25 -8.77
CA ASP A 54 1.74 -11.26 -9.68
C ASP A 54 1.99 -10.40 -10.92
N LEU A 55 2.66 -9.24 -10.77
CA LEU A 55 3.13 -8.43 -11.89
C LEU A 55 4.12 -9.22 -12.77
N ALA A 56 5.05 -9.97 -12.17
CA ALA A 56 6.01 -10.79 -12.91
C ALA A 56 5.35 -11.90 -13.73
N LYS A 57 4.32 -12.55 -13.17
CA LYS A 57 3.50 -13.52 -13.93
C LYS A 57 2.75 -12.83 -15.07
N ARG A 58 2.21 -11.63 -14.84
CA ARG A 58 1.49 -10.86 -15.87
C ARG A 58 2.36 -10.45 -17.03
N VAL A 59 3.56 -9.93 -16.77
CA VAL A 59 4.45 -9.50 -17.85
C VAL A 59 5.15 -10.68 -18.57
N GLY A 60 5.18 -11.85 -17.93
CA GLY A 60 5.78 -13.06 -18.50
C GLY A 60 7.28 -12.96 -18.70
N SER A 61 7.86 -13.99 -19.34
CA SER A 61 9.31 -14.13 -19.50
C SER A 61 9.97 -13.10 -20.44
N THR A 62 9.17 -12.38 -21.22
CA THR A 62 9.64 -11.32 -22.14
C THR A 62 9.54 -9.92 -21.53
N GLY A 63 8.85 -9.79 -20.38
CA GLY A 63 8.74 -8.54 -19.65
C GLY A 63 9.80 -8.40 -18.55
N GLN A 64 9.62 -7.38 -17.72
CA GLN A 64 10.48 -7.12 -16.57
C GLN A 64 9.68 -6.47 -15.44
N VAL A 65 9.95 -6.86 -14.20
CA VAL A 65 9.47 -6.16 -13.01
C VAL A 65 10.66 -5.80 -12.13
N LEU A 66 10.70 -4.55 -11.70
CA LEU A 66 11.66 -4.07 -10.70
C LEU A 66 10.89 -3.60 -9.47
N GLY A 67 11.00 -4.39 -8.39
CA GLY A 67 10.53 -4.00 -7.07
C GLY A 67 11.53 -3.07 -6.39
N ILE A 68 11.03 -2.05 -5.74
CA ILE A 68 11.87 -1.06 -5.02
C ILE A 68 11.31 -0.89 -3.60
N ASP A 69 12.16 -1.09 -2.61
CA ASP A 69 11.82 -0.86 -1.19
C ASP A 69 13.07 -0.43 -0.42
N GLN A 70 12.86 0.21 0.74
CA GLN A 70 13.96 0.61 1.64
C GLN A 70 14.35 -0.45 2.67
N SER A 71 13.60 -1.56 2.76
CA SER A 71 13.84 -2.64 3.73
C SER A 71 14.78 -3.70 3.17
N PRO A 72 16.01 -3.86 3.71
CA PRO A 72 16.94 -4.90 3.24
C PRO A 72 16.37 -6.31 3.38
N SER A 73 15.62 -6.58 4.47
CA SER A 73 15.01 -7.88 4.72
C SER A 73 13.94 -8.24 3.69
N TYR A 74 13.11 -7.26 3.28
CA TYR A 74 12.10 -7.49 2.24
C TYR A 74 12.73 -7.69 0.86
N ILE A 75 13.76 -6.91 0.52
CA ILE A 75 14.49 -7.08 -0.75
C ILE A 75 15.16 -8.45 -0.83
N THR A 76 15.78 -8.90 0.26
CA THR A 76 16.38 -10.25 0.34
C THR A 76 15.28 -11.30 0.13
N TYR A 77 14.20 -11.24 0.90
CA TYR A 77 13.07 -12.18 0.80
C TYR A 77 12.49 -12.23 -0.62
N LEU A 78 12.24 -11.06 -1.24
CA LEU A 78 11.67 -11.00 -2.59
C LEU A 78 12.60 -11.68 -3.61
N ASN A 79 13.91 -11.39 -3.58
CA ASN A 79 14.85 -11.96 -4.54
C ASN A 79 15.02 -13.48 -4.34
N GLU A 80 15.03 -13.98 -3.10
CA GLU A 80 15.06 -15.41 -2.79
C GLU A 80 13.78 -16.10 -3.32
N GLN A 81 12.61 -15.55 -3.02
CA GLN A 81 11.35 -16.10 -3.50
C GLN A 81 11.20 -16.02 -5.03
N ALA A 82 11.68 -14.96 -5.67
CA ALA A 82 11.70 -14.87 -7.12
C ALA A 82 12.55 -15.98 -7.76
N ALA A 83 13.69 -16.31 -7.14
CA ALA A 83 14.54 -17.42 -7.60
C ALA A 83 13.84 -18.79 -7.41
N GLU A 84 13.25 -19.04 -6.24
CA GLU A 84 12.50 -20.28 -5.93
C GLU A 84 11.31 -20.48 -6.88
N LEU A 85 10.58 -19.40 -7.17
CA LEU A 85 9.44 -19.40 -8.09
C LEU A 85 9.83 -19.38 -9.58
N GLN A 86 11.13 -19.37 -9.88
CA GLN A 86 11.66 -19.33 -11.24
C GLN A 86 11.14 -18.12 -12.06
N LEU A 87 11.15 -16.93 -11.45
CA LEU A 87 10.74 -15.67 -12.06
C LEU A 87 11.95 -14.78 -12.41
N PRO A 88 12.78 -15.13 -13.41
CA PRO A 88 14.00 -14.38 -13.73
C PRO A 88 13.75 -12.94 -14.21
N GLN A 89 12.51 -12.64 -14.64
CA GLN A 89 12.06 -11.30 -15.03
C GLN A 89 11.77 -10.38 -13.83
N LEU A 90 11.76 -10.91 -12.59
CA LEU A 90 11.55 -10.14 -11.37
C LEU A 90 12.87 -9.93 -10.64
N LYS A 91 13.16 -8.67 -10.32
CA LYS A 91 14.27 -8.26 -9.46
C LYS A 91 13.79 -7.24 -8.46
N ALA A 92 14.47 -7.14 -7.32
CA ALA A 92 14.24 -6.07 -6.35
C ALA A 92 15.55 -5.37 -5.99
N GLU A 93 15.46 -4.06 -5.81
CA GLU A 93 16.57 -3.19 -5.45
C GLU A 93 16.27 -2.41 -4.17
N LEU A 94 17.28 -2.31 -3.32
CA LEU A 94 17.24 -1.53 -2.09
C LEU A 94 17.39 -0.04 -2.43
N LEU A 95 16.32 0.72 -2.25
CA LEU A 95 16.33 2.16 -2.47
C LEU A 95 15.35 2.87 -1.55
N ASN A 96 15.80 3.98 -0.96
CA ASN A 96 14.93 4.89 -0.23
C ASN A 96 14.22 5.84 -1.21
N LEU A 97 12.93 5.66 -1.41
CA LEU A 97 12.10 6.47 -2.31
C LEU A 97 11.83 7.91 -1.80
N ALA A 98 12.20 8.21 -0.54
CA ALA A 98 12.23 9.57 -0.01
C ALA A 98 13.55 10.32 -0.34
N GLY A 99 14.51 9.65 -0.97
CA GLY A 99 15.80 10.22 -1.37
C GLY A 99 15.88 10.50 -2.87
N PRO A 100 17.00 11.10 -3.33
CA PRO A 100 17.19 11.38 -4.74
C PRO A 100 17.22 10.09 -5.58
N ALA A 101 16.59 10.15 -6.75
CA ALA A 101 16.49 9.02 -7.67
C ALA A 101 17.88 8.63 -8.22
N PRO A 102 18.27 7.34 -8.20
CA PRO A 102 19.47 6.89 -8.90
C PRO A 102 19.29 7.05 -10.40
N LEU A 103 20.32 7.58 -11.08
CA LEU A 103 20.33 7.75 -12.54
C LEU A 103 20.08 6.45 -13.30
N ALA A 104 20.46 5.31 -12.72
CA ALA A 104 20.25 3.99 -13.33
C ALA A 104 18.77 3.67 -13.58
N ILE A 105 17.89 3.94 -12.62
CA ILE A 105 16.44 3.69 -12.74
C ILE A 105 15.78 4.78 -13.61
N ALA A 106 16.19 6.03 -13.43
CA ALA A 106 15.67 7.18 -14.17
C ALA A 106 15.96 7.13 -15.69
N ASN A 107 16.97 6.38 -16.11
CA ASN A 107 17.34 6.25 -17.54
C ASN A 107 16.59 5.12 -18.28
N TYR A 108 15.73 4.38 -17.60
CA TYR A 108 14.93 3.32 -18.22
C TYR A 108 13.57 3.86 -18.66
N SER A 109 13.14 3.46 -19.87
CA SER A 109 11.81 3.74 -20.38
C SER A 109 10.84 2.66 -19.92
N TRP A 110 10.31 2.78 -18.70
CA TRP A 110 9.34 1.86 -18.14
C TRP A 110 7.95 2.06 -18.75
N ASP A 111 7.24 0.96 -18.98
CA ASP A 111 5.90 0.93 -19.56
C ASP A 111 4.82 1.28 -18.55
N GLY A 112 5.10 1.08 -17.26
CA GLY A 112 4.20 1.45 -16.18
C GLY A 112 4.83 1.34 -14.80
N ALA A 113 4.07 1.83 -13.81
CA ALA A 113 4.41 1.69 -12.40
C ALA A 113 3.16 1.39 -11.58
N TRP A 114 3.36 0.60 -10.55
CA TRP A 114 2.41 0.28 -9.51
C TRP A 114 2.89 0.81 -8.18
N CYS A 115 1.98 1.37 -7.36
CA CYS A 115 2.26 1.83 -6.02
C CYS A 115 1.02 1.64 -5.14
N ARG A 116 1.19 1.00 -3.99
CA ARG A 116 0.10 0.77 -3.04
C ARG A 116 0.56 0.98 -1.60
N TRP A 117 -0.13 1.90 -0.88
CA TRP A 117 0.12 2.21 0.53
C TRP A 117 1.56 2.59 0.85
N LEU A 118 2.19 3.32 -0.04
CA LEU A 118 3.53 3.86 0.14
C LEU A 118 3.50 5.36 0.44
N CYS A 119 2.73 6.12 -0.36
CA CYS A 119 2.80 7.58 -0.35
C CYS A 119 2.44 8.16 1.02
N MET A 120 1.57 7.49 1.77
CA MET A 120 1.18 7.92 3.12
C MET A 120 2.34 7.97 4.13
N PHE A 121 3.42 7.22 3.90
CA PHE A 121 4.59 7.17 4.78
C PHE A 121 5.70 8.15 4.39
N LEU A 122 5.58 8.81 3.24
CA LEU A 122 6.60 9.74 2.75
C LEU A 122 6.30 11.17 3.22
N THR A 123 7.23 11.76 3.95
CA THR A 123 7.13 13.16 4.40
C THR A 123 7.24 14.15 3.25
N ASP A 124 8.04 13.81 2.24
CA ASP A 124 8.18 14.54 0.97
C ASP A 124 7.96 13.58 -0.19
N LEU A 125 6.97 13.89 -1.03
CA LEU A 125 6.64 13.12 -2.23
C LEU A 125 7.48 13.50 -3.44
N ASN A 126 8.18 14.65 -3.43
CA ASN A 126 8.91 15.15 -4.59
C ASN A 126 9.95 14.15 -5.13
N PRO A 127 10.79 13.49 -4.30
CA PRO A 127 11.74 12.51 -4.81
C PRO A 127 11.07 11.35 -5.54
N LEU A 128 9.96 10.80 -4.99
CA LEU A 128 9.18 9.75 -5.62
C LEU A 128 8.57 10.20 -6.96
N LEU A 129 7.98 11.39 -6.99
CA LEU A 129 7.35 11.93 -8.18
C LEU A 129 8.37 12.22 -9.30
N GLU A 130 9.55 12.74 -8.97
CA GLU A 130 10.65 12.91 -9.92
C GLU A 130 11.19 11.57 -10.45
N LEU A 131 11.30 10.56 -9.59
CA LEU A 131 11.66 9.20 -10.01
C LEU A 131 10.62 8.65 -11.00
N ILE A 132 9.32 8.72 -10.69
CA ILE A 132 8.23 8.25 -11.55
C ILE A 132 8.28 8.98 -12.89
N LYS A 133 8.40 10.32 -12.86
CA LYS A 133 8.48 11.15 -14.06
C LYS A 133 9.67 10.78 -14.96
N SER A 134 10.86 10.62 -14.37
CA SER A 134 12.08 10.35 -15.13
C SER A 134 12.16 8.89 -15.63
N SER A 135 11.51 7.96 -14.96
CA SER A 135 11.56 6.53 -15.28
C SER A 135 10.52 6.11 -16.32
N LEU A 136 9.31 6.64 -16.26
CA LEU A 136 8.22 6.25 -17.15
C LEU A 136 8.38 6.89 -18.54
N ARG A 137 8.14 6.11 -19.61
CA ARG A 137 8.05 6.65 -20.97
C ARG A 137 6.76 7.45 -21.19
N ARG A 138 6.72 8.25 -22.23
CA ARG A 138 5.48 8.92 -22.66
C ARG A 138 4.39 7.87 -22.97
N GLY A 139 3.18 8.11 -22.50
CA GLY A 139 2.04 7.20 -22.61
C GLY A 139 2.02 6.07 -21.57
N ALA A 140 3.09 5.90 -20.76
CA ALA A 140 3.12 4.93 -19.67
C ALA A 140 2.07 5.22 -18.61
N LYS A 141 1.63 4.17 -17.90
CA LYS A 141 0.62 4.28 -16.85
C LYS A 141 1.24 4.18 -15.46
N LEU A 142 0.77 5.04 -14.56
CA LEU A 142 0.99 4.93 -13.12
C LEU A 142 -0.33 4.50 -12.48
N VAL A 143 -0.32 3.43 -11.72
CA VAL A 143 -1.48 2.93 -10.95
C VAL A 143 -1.20 3.11 -9.48
N LEU A 144 -2.10 3.79 -8.78
CA LEU A 144 -2.00 4.08 -7.36
C LEU A 144 -3.22 3.53 -6.61
N HIS A 145 -2.96 2.83 -5.50
CA HIS A 145 -3.95 2.51 -4.47
C HIS A 145 -3.52 3.14 -3.16
N GLU A 146 -4.14 4.28 -2.81
CA GLU A 146 -3.79 5.05 -1.61
C GLU A 146 -5.04 5.49 -0.84
N TYR A 147 -4.89 5.77 0.44
CA TYR A 147 -6.00 6.26 1.25
C TYR A 147 -6.31 7.72 0.94
N ILE A 148 -7.61 8.02 0.83
CA ILE A 148 -8.13 9.38 0.67
C ILE A 148 -8.82 9.90 1.92
N ARG A 149 -9.41 9.01 2.73
CA ARG A 149 -10.07 9.33 4.00
C ARG A 149 -9.90 8.14 4.96
N TRP A 150 -8.85 8.16 5.76
CA TRP A 150 -8.55 7.06 6.68
C TRP A 150 -9.52 7.03 7.88
N ASP A 151 -10.05 8.18 8.27
CA ASP A 151 -11.05 8.38 9.31
C ASP A 151 -12.42 7.72 9.04
N THR A 152 -12.64 7.21 7.83
CA THR A 152 -13.84 6.44 7.51
C THR A 152 -13.79 4.99 8.00
N PHE A 153 -12.64 4.51 8.47
CA PHE A 153 -12.54 3.21 9.13
C PHE A 153 -13.46 3.18 10.36
N SER A 154 -14.45 2.29 10.36
CA SER A 154 -15.47 2.28 11.41
C SER A 154 -16.13 0.92 11.57
N LEU A 155 -16.71 0.73 12.76
CA LEU A 155 -17.50 -0.44 13.15
C LEU A 155 -18.92 0.00 13.51
N HIS A 156 -19.93 -0.69 13.02
CA HIS A 156 -21.34 -0.39 13.22
C HIS A 156 -22.11 -1.61 13.76
N PRO A 157 -23.12 -1.37 14.64
CA PRO A 157 -23.63 -0.10 15.14
C PRO A 157 -22.78 0.51 16.28
N HIS A 158 -21.86 -0.23 16.88
CA HIS A 158 -21.07 0.17 18.04
C HIS A 158 -19.59 0.22 17.61
N GLY A 159 -18.93 1.33 17.76
CA GLY A 159 -17.56 1.50 17.28
C GLY A 159 -16.82 2.65 17.96
N ALA A 160 -17.17 2.97 19.21
CA ALA A 160 -16.55 4.09 19.92
C ALA A 160 -15.06 3.86 20.18
N ALA A 161 -14.66 2.66 20.62
CA ALA A 161 -13.26 2.31 20.85
C ALA A 161 -12.49 2.17 19.54
N VAL A 162 -13.11 1.65 18.49
CA VAL A 162 -12.55 1.64 17.13
C VAL A 162 -12.32 3.06 16.63
N ALA A 163 -13.27 3.96 16.80
CA ALA A 163 -13.11 5.38 16.39
C ALA A 163 -11.98 6.09 17.16
N GLU A 164 -11.85 5.82 18.45
CA GLU A 164 -10.74 6.34 19.26
C GLU A 164 -9.39 5.82 18.78
N PHE A 165 -9.30 4.51 18.50
CA PHE A 165 -8.11 3.89 17.93
C PHE A 165 -7.75 4.49 16.57
N VAL A 166 -8.73 4.68 15.68
CA VAL A 166 -8.55 5.30 14.35
C VAL A 166 -7.96 6.71 14.49
N ASN A 167 -8.50 7.51 15.40
CA ASN A 167 -7.99 8.86 15.65
C ASN A 167 -6.56 8.83 16.21
N CYS A 168 -6.26 7.89 17.11
CA CYS A 168 -4.91 7.70 17.63
C CYS A 168 -3.92 7.34 16.51
N CYS A 169 -4.27 6.41 15.62
CA CYS A 169 -3.43 6.04 14.47
C CYS A 169 -3.15 7.25 13.55
N ILE A 170 -4.17 8.03 13.22
CA ILE A 170 -4.02 9.23 12.37
C ILE A 170 -3.03 10.21 13.01
N GLN A 171 -3.21 10.53 14.29
CA GLN A 171 -2.33 11.45 15.02
C GLN A 171 -0.90 10.90 15.11
N HIS A 172 -0.76 9.61 15.38
CA HIS A 172 0.54 8.95 15.46
C HIS A 172 1.30 9.03 14.12
N TRP A 173 0.67 8.71 13.00
CA TRP A 173 1.32 8.83 11.69
C TRP A 173 1.65 10.27 11.32
N GLN A 174 0.74 11.22 11.59
CA GLN A 174 0.99 12.64 11.33
C GLN A 174 2.15 13.19 12.17
N SER A 175 2.30 12.75 13.42
CA SER A 175 3.43 13.15 14.27
C SER A 175 4.78 12.66 13.74
N HIS A 176 4.77 11.60 12.92
CA HIS A 176 5.94 11.07 12.22
C HIS A 176 6.07 11.58 10.78
N GLY A 177 5.26 12.59 10.39
CA GLY A 177 5.29 13.21 9.08
C GLY A 177 4.54 12.46 7.98
N GLY A 178 3.81 11.40 8.32
CA GLY A 178 2.94 10.67 7.41
C GLY A 178 1.63 11.40 7.11
N ASP A 179 1.01 11.08 5.98
CA ASP A 179 -0.29 11.63 5.58
C ASP A 179 -1.26 10.49 5.21
N PRO A 180 -2.12 10.05 6.17
CA PRO A 180 -3.07 8.96 5.91
C PRO A 180 -4.18 9.33 4.91
N ASN A 181 -4.22 10.57 4.41
CA ASN A 181 -5.15 11.04 3.40
C ASN A 181 -4.43 11.50 2.12
N VAL A 182 -3.24 11.01 1.89
CA VAL A 182 -2.30 11.45 0.84
C VAL A 182 -2.91 11.47 -0.56
N ALA A 183 -3.81 10.54 -0.87
CA ALA A 183 -4.44 10.47 -2.19
C ALA A 183 -5.24 11.72 -2.56
N SER A 184 -5.66 12.53 -1.58
CA SER A 184 -6.32 13.82 -1.83
C SER A 184 -5.40 14.87 -2.46
N ARG A 185 -4.08 14.75 -2.25
CA ARG A 185 -3.05 15.67 -2.74
C ARG A 185 -2.43 15.24 -4.06
N LEU A 186 -2.41 13.92 -4.33
CA LEU A 186 -1.76 13.34 -5.50
C LEU A 186 -2.23 13.92 -6.85
N PRO A 187 -3.53 14.24 -7.07
CA PRO A 187 -3.97 14.80 -8.34
C PRO A 187 -3.24 16.09 -8.74
N ALA A 188 -3.15 17.05 -7.83
CA ALA A 188 -2.47 18.32 -8.13
C ALA A 188 -0.97 18.12 -8.38
N LEU A 189 -0.32 17.24 -7.58
CA LEU A 189 1.10 16.96 -7.69
C LEU A 189 1.43 16.23 -9.00
N LEU A 190 0.66 15.23 -9.39
CA LEU A 190 0.89 14.46 -10.61
C LEU A 190 0.63 15.29 -11.87
N GLN A 191 -0.39 16.15 -11.87
CA GLN A 191 -0.62 17.07 -12.97
C GLN A 191 0.57 18.03 -13.18
N GLN A 192 1.18 18.54 -12.11
CA GLN A 192 2.39 19.36 -12.17
C GLN A 192 3.59 18.61 -12.76
N GLN A 193 3.62 17.29 -12.61
CA GLN A 193 4.66 16.41 -13.17
C GLN A 193 4.38 15.96 -14.62
N GLY A 194 3.29 16.42 -15.24
CA GLY A 194 2.93 16.05 -16.61
C GLY A 194 2.23 14.71 -16.72
N PHE A 195 1.35 14.40 -15.74
CA PHE A 195 0.46 13.26 -15.81
C PHE A 195 -0.99 13.69 -15.96
N GLU A 196 -1.75 12.96 -16.74
CA GLU A 196 -3.18 13.13 -16.89
C GLU A 196 -3.94 11.99 -16.22
N LEU A 197 -5.01 12.30 -15.50
CA LEU A 197 -5.88 11.30 -14.86
C LEU A 197 -6.69 10.57 -15.92
N VAL A 198 -6.54 9.26 -16.00
CA VAL A 198 -7.27 8.39 -16.92
C VAL A 198 -8.52 7.82 -16.26
N SER A 199 -8.39 7.39 -15.00
CA SER A 199 -9.48 6.77 -14.24
C SER A 199 -9.27 6.98 -12.75
N SER A 200 -10.38 7.11 -12.02
CA SER A 200 -10.40 7.09 -10.57
C SER A 200 -11.65 6.38 -10.08
N CYS A 201 -11.51 5.50 -9.10
CA CYS A 201 -12.67 4.87 -8.46
C CYS A 201 -12.42 4.63 -6.97
N SER A 202 -13.49 4.61 -6.20
CA SER A 202 -13.46 4.28 -4.78
C SER A 202 -13.32 2.77 -4.59
N LEU A 203 -12.48 2.38 -3.63
CA LEU A 203 -12.32 1.00 -3.17
C LEU A 203 -12.89 0.80 -1.75
N LEU A 204 -13.75 1.69 -1.30
CA LEU A 204 -14.45 1.57 -0.02
C LEU A 204 -15.30 0.30 0.02
N ALA A 205 -15.15 -0.47 1.10
CA ALA A 205 -15.97 -1.65 1.34
C ALA A 205 -16.68 -1.57 2.69
N CYS A 206 -17.96 -1.98 2.70
CA CYS A 206 -18.69 -2.30 3.91
C CYS A 206 -18.84 -3.82 3.98
N ALA A 207 -18.33 -4.44 5.03
CA ALA A 207 -18.23 -5.89 5.15
C ALA A 207 -18.87 -6.39 6.43
N PRO A 208 -19.71 -7.44 6.38
CA PRO A 208 -20.22 -8.08 7.59
C PRO A 208 -19.07 -8.77 8.33
N ASN A 209 -19.28 -8.97 9.62
CA ASN A 209 -18.37 -9.76 10.45
C ASN A 209 -18.07 -11.12 9.80
N GLY A 210 -16.81 -11.57 9.86
CA GLY A 210 -16.34 -12.80 9.20
C GLY A 210 -16.02 -12.69 7.71
N HIS A 211 -16.37 -11.59 7.05
CA HIS A 211 -15.94 -11.34 5.68
C HIS A 211 -14.43 -11.01 5.63
N ILE A 212 -13.75 -11.37 4.55
CA ILE A 212 -12.29 -11.22 4.41
C ILE A 212 -11.81 -9.77 4.59
N LYS A 213 -12.60 -8.78 4.16
CA LYS A 213 -12.29 -7.34 4.38
C LYS A 213 -12.43 -6.95 5.86
N ALA A 214 -13.37 -7.54 6.59
CA ALA A 214 -13.49 -7.34 8.04
C ALA A 214 -12.30 -7.96 8.78
N GLN A 215 -11.89 -9.17 8.39
CA GLN A 215 -10.69 -9.82 8.96
C GLN A 215 -9.42 -9.00 8.75
N TRP A 216 -9.26 -8.35 7.59
CA TRP A 216 -8.15 -7.45 7.34
C TRP A 216 -8.10 -6.28 8.34
N LEU A 217 -9.27 -5.70 8.66
CA LEU A 217 -9.38 -4.64 9.66
C LEU A 217 -9.07 -5.17 11.06
N GLU A 218 -9.60 -6.33 11.42
CA GLU A 218 -9.33 -7.00 12.70
C GLU A 218 -7.86 -7.34 12.88
N ASP A 219 -7.17 -7.82 11.83
CA ASP A 219 -5.72 -8.08 11.84
C ASP A 219 -4.94 -6.80 12.20
N PHE A 220 -5.33 -5.65 11.64
CA PHE A 220 -4.70 -4.37 11.95
C PHE A 220 -4.98 -3.92 13.39
N LEU A 221 -6.23 -4.05 13.85
CA LEU A 221 -6.64 -3.73 15.22
C LEU A 221 -5.97 -4.63 16.28
N THR A 222 -5.45 -5.78 15.87
CA THR A 222 -4.74 -6.71 16.76
C THR A 222 -3.23 -6.46 16.76
N SER A 223 -2.64 -6.10 15.62
CA SER A 223 -1.19 -5.98 15.48
C SER A 223 -0.62 -4.60 15.83
N TYR A 224 -1.33 -3.53 15.46
CA TYR A 224 -0.81 -2.17 15.58
C TYR A 224 -0.89 -1.53 16.99
N PRO A 225 -1.86 -1.89 17.86
CA PRO A 225 -1.92 -1.33 19.21
C PRO A 225 -0.64 -1.52 20.04
N ALA A 226 0.08 -2.63 19.85
CA ALA A 226 1.33 -2.89 20.57
C ALA A 226 2.38 -1.79 20.32
N GLN A 227 2.47 -1.31 19.07
CA GLN A 227 3.36 -0.20 18.71
C GLN A 227 2.89 1.10 19.38
N LEU A 228 1.61 1.42 19.32
CA LEU A 228 1.06 2.63 19.94
C LEU A 228 1.25 2.65 21.46
N ILE A 229 1.17 1.50 22.12
CA ILE A 229 1.46 1.34 23.54
C ILE A 229 2.96 1.58 23.82
N ALA A 230 3.85 0.98 23.00
CA ALA A 230 5.28 1.17 23.15
C ALA A 230 5.70 2.64 22.98
N ASP A 231 5.01 3.38 22.09
CA ASP A 231 5.23 4.81 21.85
C ASP A 231 4.49 5.71 22.86
N GLY A 232 3.77 5.12 23.82
CA GLY A 232 3.10 5.84 24.93
C GLY A 232 1.87 6.64 24.52
N VAL A 233 1.30 6.38 23.32
CA VAL A 233 0.12 7.11 22.80
C VAL A 233 -1.18 6.31 22.90
N TRP A 234 -1.11 5.04 23.31
CA TRP A 234 -2.25 4.17 23.57
C TRP A 234 -2.09 3.47 24.92
N THR A 235 -3.14 3.43 25.71
CA THR A 235 -3.10 2.86 27.07
C THR A 235 -3.65 1.43 27.10
N GLN A 236 -3.29 0.67 28.15
CA GLN A 236 -3.85 -0.67 28.38
C GLN A 236 -5.38 -0.65 28.59
N SER A 237 -5.90 0.44 29.17
CA SER A 237 -7.35 0.62 29.37
C SER A 237 -8.08 0.80 28.03
N GLN A 238 -7.51 1.59 27.12
CA GLN A 238 -8.04 1.77 25.77
C GLN A 238 -7.95 0.46 24.96
N GLN A 239 -6.85 -0.28 25.13
CA GLN A 239 -6.70 -1.60 24.49
C GLN A 239 -7.77 -2.58 24.98
N ALA A 240 -8.04 -2.66 26.27
CA ALA A 240 -9.09 -3.52 26.82
C ALA A 240 -10.49 -3.12 26.31
N ALA A 241 -10.77 -1.83 26.18
CA ALA A 241 -12.02 -1.35 25.59
C ALA A 241 -12.16 -1.74 24.10
N LEU A 242 -11.09 -1.61 23.32
CA LEU A 242 -11.04 -2.01 21.91
C LEU A 242 -11.27 -3.52 21.75
N GLU A 243 -10.61 -4.36 22.54
CA GLU A 243 -10.77 -5.82 22.52
C GLU A 243 -12.19 -6.25 22.89
N ALA A 244 -12.79 -5.59 23.90
CA ALA A 244 -14.17 -5.85 24.28
C ALA A 244 -15.16 -5.51 23.15
N GLU A 245 -14.95 -4.38 22.46
CA GLU A 245 -15.79 -3.95 21.34
C GLU A 245 -15.64 -4.88 20.13
N ILE A 246 -14.42 -5.31 19.78
CA ILE A 246 -14.17 -6.31 18.74
C ILE A 246 -14.84 -7.66 19.09
N SER A 247 -14.70 -8.10 20.35
CA SER A 247 -15.34 -9.34 20.82
C SER A 247 -16.87 -9.27 20.73
N GLN A 248 -17.44 -8.12 21.10
CA GLN A 248 -18.87 -7.87 20.95
C GLN A 248 -19.32 -7.88 19.49
N ALA A 249 -18.52 -7.28 18.60
CA ALA A 249 -18.79 -7.28 17.16
C ALA A 249 -18.84 -8.71 16.58
N LYS A 250 -17.96 -9.60 17.03
CA LYS A 250 -17.93 -11.02 16.59
C LYS A 250 -19.17 -11.81 16.97
N ASN A 251 -19.83 -11.41 18.06
CA ASN A 251 -21.04 -12.08 18.56
C ASN A 251 -22.34 -11.47 18.03
N ASN A 252 -22.26 -10.35 17.32
CA ASN A 252 -23.41 -9.60 16.82
C ASN A 252 -23.37 -9.46 15.30
N GLN A 253 -24.49 -9.06 14.69
CA GLN A 253 -24.53 -8.68 13.29
C GLN A 253 -23.93 -7.26 13.15
N SER A 254 -22.60 -7.20 12.97
CA SER A 254 -21.87 -5.96 12.83
C SER A 254 -21.37 -5.77 11.40
N LEU A 255 -21.20 -4.51 11.01
CA LEU A 255 -20.65 -4.09 9.73
C LEU A 255 -19.35 -3.32 9.99
N TRP A 256 -18.31 -3.73 9.30
CA TRP A 256 -17.03 -3.05 9.23
C TRP A 256 -16.96 -2.20 7.97
N GLN A 257 -16.57 -0.95 8.09
CA GLN A 257 -16.27 -0.10 6.95
C GLN A 257 -14.75 0.11 6.85
N THR A 258 -14.17 -0.20 5.70
CA THR A 258 -12.74 0.04 5.47
C THR A 258 -12.42 1.52 5.43
N PRO A 259 -11.16 1.93 5.72
CA PRO A 259 -10.70 3.26 5.32
C PRO A 259 -10.99 3.48 3.83
N ALA A 260 -11.43 4.69 3.47
CA ALA A 260 -11.67 4.99 2.06
C ALA A 260 -10.34 5.00 1.29
N LEU A 261 -10.19 3.99 0.44
CA LEU A 261 -9.15 3.89 -0.58
C LEU A 261 -9.64 4.45 -1.89
N VAL A 262 -8.72 4.96 -2.69
CA VAL A 262 -8.96 5.32 -4.07
C VAL A 262 -7.95 4.65 -4.98
N GLU A 263 -8.45 4.03 -6.04
CA GLU A 263 -7.68 3.66 -7.21
C GLU A 263 -7.56 4.90 -8.11
N GLN A 264 -6.35 5.21 -8.54
CA GLN A 264 -6.09 6.26 -9.53
C GLN A 264 -5.17 5.68 -10.61
N ILE A 265 -5.55 5.87 -11.87
CA ILE A 265 -4.74 5.51 -13.03
C ILE A 265 -4.38 6.79 -13.77
N TRP A 266 -3.09 7.05 -13.87
CA TRP A 266 -2.52 8.23 -14.50
C TRP A 266 -1.73 7.85 -15.74
N GLN A 267 -1.71 8.72 -16.73
CA GLN A 267 -0.89 8.56 -17.94
C GLN A 267 0.12 9.69 -18.05
N LYS A 268 1.37 9.34 -18.31
CA LYS A 268 2.41 10.33 -18.61
C LYS A 268 2.19 10.93 -20.01
N THR A 269 2.11 12.26 -20.08
CA THR A 269 1.92 13.01 -21.33
C THR A 269 3.23 13.26 -22.08
#